data_03490435aaa714b8d49c34bf6a225f8f
#
_entry.id   03490435aaa714b8d49c34bf6a225f8f
#
_cell.length_a   1.000
_cell.length_b   1.000
_cell.length_c   1.000
_cell.angle_alpha   90.00
_cell.angle_beta   90.00
_cell.angle_gamma   90.00
#
_symmetry.space_group_name_H-M   'P 1'
#
loop_
_entity.id
_entity.type
_entity.pdbx_description
1 polymer ?
#
loop_
_entity_poly.entity_id
_entity_poly.type
_entity_poly.pdbx_seq_one_letter_code
_entity_poly.pdbx_strand_id
1 'polypeptide(L)'
;MPATHSTMHSSALPSGSVLVPHGPMATRRQWLAQQMPWGLAAMGAAGWLSPAAHALPARTLVFPRDHGSHPELRTEWWYITGHVQAHGQPWGFQITFFRSRVDGTQQLQSAFAAKHLLFAHAAITDVRGQRLLHDQRIARAGFGVAQASEADTRIRLHDWTLERSDTARGKPDFAASRYTTHIGGSEFGLDLVFDSTQPVLLQGQQGLSRKGPDAEQASYYYSQPQLAVSGTLQVGNKRMAVTPDTGRAWMDHEWSEALLHPDAQGWDWIGMNLHDGSALTAFRLWRADGTALWAGGSWRAPGQPVQVFGAQSVAFTPLRWWTSPRSGARYPVQWQVQTPAGTFAVNALLDSQELDSSGSTGAIYWEGLSDLIGATGQPVGRGYLEMTGYAKPLRL
;
A
#
# COMPACT_ATOMS: atom_id res chain seq x y z
N MET A 1 -47.63 62.82 -15.15
CA MET A 1 -47.45 64.11 -15.88
C MET A 1 -45.99 64.29 -16.15
N PRO A 2 -45.67 64.92 -17.22
CA PRO A 2 -44.91 64.28 -18.28
C PRO A 2 -43.66 65.11 -18.66
N ALA A 3 -43.04 64.62 -19.72
CA ALA A 3 -42.29 65.34 -20.75
C ALA A 3 -40.75 65.59 -20.43
N THR A 4 -39.80 65.55 -21.32
CA THR A 4 -39.83 65.61 -22.79
C THR A 4 -38.48 65.26 -23.32
N HIS A 5 -38.45 64.60 -24.43
CA HIS A 5 -37.58 64.66 -25.59
C HIS A 5 -36.29 65.51 -25.60
N SER A 6 -35.21 64.94 -26.09
CA SER A 6 -34.55 65.52 -27.29
C SER A 6 -33.64 64.51 -28.00
N THR A 7 -33.96 64.34 -29.24
CA THR A 7 -33.17 63.65 -30.30
C THR A 7 -32.12 64.54 -30.85
N MET A 8 -30.90 64.01 -31.16
CA MET A 8 -30.14 64.54 -32.30
C MET A 8 -29.40 63.40 -33.04
N HIS A 9 -29.65 63.40 -34.34
CA HIS A 9 -28.98 62.62 -35.38
C HIS A 9 -27.55 63.07 -35.60
N SER A 10 -26.62 62.13 -35.91
CA SER A 10 -25.62 62.40 -36.94
C SER A 10 -25.00 61.10 -37.47
N SER A 11 -25.30 60.89 -38.72
CA SER A 11 -24.57 60.37 -39.89
C SER A 11 -23.50 59.25 -39.74
N ALA A 12 -23.79 58.23 -40.50
CA ALA A 12 -22.99 57.07 -40.86
C ALA A 12 -21.84 57.39 -41.80
N LEU A 13 -20.73 56.60 -41.69
CA LEU A 13 -19.87 56.18 -42.81
C LEU A 13 -19.42 54.71 -42.58
N PRO A 14 -19.30 53.90 -43.63
CA PRO A 14 -19.06 52.48 -43.52
C PRO A 14 -17.56 52.14 -43.58
N SER A 15 -17.06 51.30 -42.73
CA SER A 15 -15.76 50.66 -42.90
C SER A 15 -15.91 49.14 -42.90
N GLY A 16 -15.39 48.56 -43.96
CA GLY A 16 -15.50 47.19 -44.33
C GLY A 16 -14.90 46.22 -43.31
N SER A 17 -15.67 45.20 -43.02
CA SER A 17 -15.27 44.02 -42.25
C SER A 17 -14.53 43.06 -43.12
N VAL A 18 -13.24 42.87 -42.84
CA VAL A 18 -12.44 41.75 -43.34
C VAL A 18 -12.77 40.54 -42.43
N LEU A 19 -13.47 39.58 -42.97
CA LEU A 19 -13.67 38.26 -42.34
C LEU A 19 -12.36 37.46 -42.34
N VAL A 20 -11.75 37.28 -41.18
CA VAL A 20 -10.71 36.29 -40.95
C VAL A 20 -11.36 34.98 -40.52
N PRO A 21 -11.13 33.86 -41.20
CA PRO A 21 -11.72 32.57 -40.81
C PRO A 21 -10.97 32.07 -39.55
N HIS A 22 -11.70 31.87 -38.47
CA HIS A 22 -11.25 31.10 -37.31
C HIS A 22 -11.20 29.63 -37.62
N GLY A 23 -10.00 29.08 -37.89
CA GLY A 23 -9.75 27.64 -37.85
C GLY A 23 -9.77 27.10 -36.42
N PRO A 24 -10.09 25.83 -36.20
CA PRO A 24 -10.20 25.25 -34.87
C PRO A 24 -8.84 25.25 -34.16
N MET A 25 -8.83 25.71 -32.90
CA MET A 25 -7.65 25.64 -32.03
C MET A 25 -7.21 24.20 -31.82
N ALA A 26 -6.01 23.85 -32.28
CA ALA A 26 -5.38 22.57 -32.03
C ALA A 26 -5.05 22.43 -30.53
N THR A 27 -5.44 21.31 -29.93
CA THR A 27 -5.16 20.99 -28.55
C THR A 27 -3.65 20.77 -28.35
N ARG A 28 -3.13 21.01 -27.14
CA ARG A 28 -1.70 20.87 -26.76
C ARG A 28 -1.05 19.52 -27.18
N ARG A 29 -1.83 18.51 -27.47
CA ARG A 29 -1.35 17.20 -27.96
C ARG A 29 -0.97 17.20 -29.45
N GLN A 30 -1.47 18.11 -30.26
CA GLN A 30 -1.18 18.18 -31.69
C GLN A 30 0.07 19.00 -32.03
N TRP A 31 0.56 19.82 -31.09
CA TRP A 31 1.76 20.65 -31.30
C TRP A 31 3.08 19.87 -31.19
N LEU A 32 3.08 18.70 -30.54
CA LEU A 32 4.27 17.85 -30.39
C LEU A 32 4.53 16.86 -31.54
N ALA A 33 3.61 16.78 -32.49
CA ALA A 33 3.71 15.81 -33.60
C ALA A 33 4.28 16.35 -34.93
N GLN A 34 4.62 17.65 -35.03
CA GLN A 34 4.99 18.28 -36.30
C GLN A 34 6.41 18.85 -36.42
N GLN A 35 7.35 18.46 -35.54
CA GLN A 35 8.75 18.86 -35.68
C GLN A 35 9.67 17.64 -35.62
N MET A 36 9.72 16.85 -36.69
CA MET A 36 10.87 15.98 -36.96
C MET A 36 11.30 16.11 -38.42
N PRO A 37 12.50 16.64 -38.70
CA PRO A 37 13.14 16.53 -40.00
C PRO A 37 13.71 15.11 -40.18
N TRP A 38 13.52 14.55 -41.35
CA TRP A 38 14.10 13.30 -41.78
C TRP A 38 15.62 13.39 -41.86
N GLY A 39 16.30 12.74 -40.90
CA GLY A 39 17.74 12.48 -40.94
C GLY A 39 17.97 11.00 -40.74
N LEU A 40 18.20 10.27 -41.86
CA LEU A 40 18.75 8.92 -41.83
C LEU A 40 20.18 8.98 -41.28
N ALA A 41 20.39 8.47 -40.08
CA ALA A 41 21.68 8.03 -39.61
C ALA A 41 21.52 6.65 -38.99
N ALA A 42 22.12 5.66 -39.59
CA ALA A 42 22.32 4.33 -39.05
C ALA A 42 23.17 4.46 -37.78
N MET A 43 22.56 4.36 -36.60
CA MET A 43 23.22 4.09 -35.34
C MET A 43 22.80 2.71 -34.86
N GLY A 44 23.82 1.87 -34.69
CA GLY A 44 23.73 0.49 -34.30
C GLY A 44 22.81 0.27 -33.10
N ALA A 45 22.13 -0.83 -33.09
CA ALA A 45 21.36 -1.38 -31.98
C ALA A 45 22.31 -1.64 -30.81
N ALA A 46 22.65 -0.59 -30.05
CA ALA A 46 23.07 -0.76 -28.68
C ALA A 46 21.80 -1.11 -27.92
N GLY A 47 21.52 -2.38 -27.78
CA GLY A 47 20.48 -2.87 -26.91
C GLY A 47 20.70 -2.22 -25.53
N TRP A 48 19.70 -1.50 -25.07
CA TRP A 48 19.63 -1.04 -23.70
C TRP A 48 19.46 -2.29 -22.86
N LEU A 49 20.58 -2.91 -22.48
CA LEU A 49 20.61 -3.93 -21.45
C LEU A 49 20.18 -3.20 -20.16
N SER A 50 18.92 -3.31 -19.80
CA SER A 50 18.53 -3.05 -18.42
C SER A 50 19.47 -3.87 -17.55
N PRO A 51 20.11 -3.32 -16.52
CA PRO A 51 20.96 -4.10 -15.64
C PRO A 51 20.11 -5.27 -15.14
N ALA A 52 20.60 -6.49 -15.37
CA ALA A 52 19.95 -7.69 -14.86
C ALA A 52 19.74 -7.48 -13.36
N ALA A 53 18.53 -7.66 -12.88
CA ALA A 53 18.28 -7.62 -11.45
C ALA A 53 19.14 -8.74 -10.83
N HIS A 54 20.02 -8.37 -9.92
CA HIS A 54 20.83 -9.36 -9.21
C HIS A 54 20.02 -9.87 -8.01
N ALA A 55 20.19 -11.16 -7.71
CA ALA A 55 19.62 -11.75 -6.51
C ALA A 55 20.06 -10.95 -5.28
N LEU A 56 19.13 -10.66 -4.39
CA LEU A 56 19.44 -9.98 -3.14
C LEU A 56 20.34 -10.88 -2.28
N PRO A 57 21.49 -10.38 -1.79
CA PRO A 57 22.36 -11.17 -0.94
C PRO A 57 21.70 -11.48 0.41
N ALA A 58 21.96 -12.65 0.96
CA ALA A 58 21.61 -12.92 2.35
C ALA A 58 22.38 -11.97 3.26
N ARG A 59 21.70 -11.30 4.20
CA ARG A 59 22.29 -10.42 5.20
C ARG A 59 21.56 -10.52 6.52
N THR A 60 22.23 -10.18 7.60
CA THR A 60 21.58 -9.98 8.89
C THR A 60 20.95 -8.58 8.93
N LEU A 61 19.68 -8.49 9.27
CA LEU A 61 19.04 -7.20 9.50
C LEU A 61 19.57 -6.57 10.80
N VAL A 62 19.86 -5.28 10.74
CA VAL A 62 20.45 -4.50 11.84
C VAL A 62 19.53 -3.40 12.28
N PHE A 63 18.97 -3.53 13.47
CA PHE A 63 18.07 -2.53 14.03
C PHE A 63 18.82 -1.52 14.93
N PRO A 64 18.43 -0.22 14.92
CA PRO A 64 17.23 0.35 14.31
C PRO A 64 17.36 0.70 12.81
N ARG A 65 18.56 0.58 12.20
CA ARG A 65 18.81 0.99 10.80
C ARG A 65 17.78 0.38 9.84
N ASP A 66 17.50 -0.90 9.97
CA ASP A 66 16.57 -1.60 9.06
C ASP A 66 15.08 -1.43 9.44
N HIS A 67 14.77 -0.54 10.39
CA HIS A 67 13.45 0.08 10.51
C HIS A 67 13.30 1.29 9.56
N GLY A 68 14.41 1.91 9.16
CA GLY A 68 14.46 3.04 8.26
C GLY A 68 14.37 2.67 6.78
N SER A 69 14.41 3.67 5.92
CA SER A 69 14.30 3.52 4.47
C SER A 69 15.57 2.96 3.82
N HIS A 70 15.39 2.24 2.71
CA HIS A 70 16.43 1.60 1.89
C HIS A 70 16.40 2.16 0.46
N PRO A 71 16.81 3.45 0.25
CA PRO A 71 16.65 4.16 -1.01
C PRO A 71 17.44 3.55 -2.17
N GLU A 72 18.43 2.71 -1.88
CA GLU A 72 19.22 1.96 -2.86
C GLU A 72 18.39 0.92 -3.61
N LEU A 73 17.28 0.42 -3.01
CA LEU A 73 16.38 -0.53 -3.66
C LEU A 73 15.17 0.16 -4.27
N ARG A 74 14.53 -0.53 -5.23
CA ARG A 74 13.50 0.07 -6.07
C ARG A 74 12.22 0.37 -5.34
N THR A 75 11.69 -0.60 -4.57
CA THR A 75 10.39 -0.50 -3.88
C THR A 75 10.53 -0.80 -2.39
N GLU A 76 9.71 -0.14 -1.58
CA GLU A 76 9.69 -0.32 -0.13
C GLU A 76 8.34 0.11 0.42
N TRP A 77 7.85 -0.57 1.45
CA TRP A 77 6.63 -0.18 2.16
C TRP A 77 6.66 -0.50 3.65
N TRP A 78 5.99 0.35 4.39
CA TRP A 78 5.61 0.18 5.79
C TRP A 78 4.10 0.05 5.83
N TYR A 79 3.61 -1.10 6.16
CA TYR A 79 2.21 -1.47 6.11
C TYR A 79 1.73 -1.82 7.51
N ILE A 80 0.69 -1.13 8.01
CA ILE A 80 0.11 -1.40 9.31
C ILE A 80 -1.39 -1.61 9.13
N THR A 81 -1.87 -2.77 9.57
CA THR A 81 -3.30 -3.10 9.59
C THR A 81 -3.72 -3.59 10.94
N GLY A 82 -4.98 -3.39 11.28
CA GLY A 82 -5.44 -3.84 12.57
C GLY A 82 -6.92 -3.59 12.83
N HIS A 83 -7.31 -3.91 14.04
CA HIS A 83 -8.66 -3.69 14.51
C HIS A 83 -8.66 -3.13 15.94
N VAL A 84 -9.73 -2.42 16.27
CA VAL A 84 -9.95 -1.86 17.60
C VAL A 84 -11.45 -1.88 17.95
N GLN A 85 -11.75 -1.76 19.23
CA GLN A 85 -13.07 -1.32 19.68
C GLN A 85 -13.00 0.17 19.98
N ALA A 86 -13.95 0.93 19.47
CA ALA A 86 -14.09 2.34 19.80
C ALA A 86 -15.58 2.69 19.86
N HIS A 87 -15.99 3.38 20.89
CA HIS A 87 -17.38 3.75 21.14
C HIS A 87 -18.35 2.54 21.10
N GLY A 88 -17.92 1.39 21.63
CA GLY A 88 -18.71 0.16 21.76
C GLY A 88 -18.94 -0.60 20.44
N GLN A 89 -18.12 -0.37 19.40
CA GLN A 89 -18.23 -1.07 18.13
C GLN A 89 -16.85 -1.36 17.51
N PRO A 90 -16.75 -2.43 16.69
CA PRO A 90 -15.51 -2.82 16.04
C PRO A 90 -15.22 -1.92 14.84
N TRP A 91 -13.94 -1.61 14.67
CA TRP A 91 -13.36 -0.87 13.55
C TRP A 91 -12.14 -1.61 13.03
N GLY A 92 -11.97 -1.61 11.71
CA GLY A 92 -10.71 -1.96 11.06
C GLY A 92 -9.98 -0.71 10.61
N PHE A 93 -8.67 -0.81 10.42
CA PHE A 93 -7.86 0.24 9.82
C PHE A 93 -6.68 -0.34 9.03
N GLN A 94 -6.29 0.40 8.01
CA GLN A 94 -5.10 0.13 7.20
C GLN A 94 -4.36 1.45 7.00
N ILE A 95 -3.02 1.42 7.09
CA ILE A 95 -2.12 2.54 6.86
C ILE A 95 -0.90 1.98 6.15
N THR A 96 -0.62 2.46 4.95
CA THR A 96 0.56 2.03 4.20
C THR A 96 1.30 3.25 3.67
N PHE A 97 2.58 3.32 3.96
CA PHE A 97 3.51 4.24 3.31
C PHE A 97 4.39 3.45 2.36
N PHE A 98 4.59 3.99 1.17
CA PHE A 98 5.42 3.40 0.14
C PHE A 98 6.50 4.37 -0.29
N ARG A 99 7.65 3.83 -0.68
CA ARG A 99 8.69 4.54 -1.40
C ARG A 99 9.03 3.80 -2.69
N SER A 100 9.12 4.54 -3.78
CA SER A 100 9.57 3.99 -5.06
C SER A 100 10.71 4.84 -5.61
N ARG A 101 11.81 4.18 -6.04
CA ARG A 101 12.91 4.80 -6.77
C ARG A 101 12.49 5.01 -8.22
N VAL A 102 12.73 6.21 -8.74
CA VAL A 102 12.46 6.55 -10.15
C VAL A 102 13.75 6.44 -10.93
N ASP A 103 13.99 5.31 -11.57
CA ASP A 103 15.28 4.99 -12.19
C ASP A 103 15.70 5.99 -13.27
N GLY A 104 14.75 6.46 -14.10
CA GLY A 104 15.02 7.43 -15.17
C GLY A 104 15.49 8.82 -14.72
N THR A 105 15.44 9.12 -13.43
CA THR A 105 15.81 10.44 -12.88
C THR A 105 17.04 10.39 -11.97
N GLN A 106 17.60 9.20 -11.69
CA GLN A 106 18.70 9.06 -10.71
C GLN A 106 19.94 9.87 -11.09
N GLN A 107 20.26 9.95 -12.38
CA GLN A 107 21.43 10.67 -12.91
C GLN A 107 21.22 12.18 -13.05
N LEU A 108 20.00 12.69 -12.89
CA LEU A 108 19.72 14.10 -13.01
C LEU A 108 20.29 14.89 -11.82
N GLN A 109 21.02 15.97 -12.11
CA GLN A 109 21.62 16.84 -11.10
C GLN A 109 20.66 17.94 -10.56
N SER A 110 19.49 18.07 -11.18
CA SER A 110 18.50 19.05 -10.76
C SER A 110 17.95 18.73 -9.37
N ALA A 111 17.90 19.71 -8.48
CA ALA A 111 17.20 19.59 -7.20
C ALA A 111 15.70 19.29 -7.38
N PHE A 112 15.15 19.52 -8.57
CA PHE A 112 13.77 19.21 -8.92
C PHE A 112 13.59 17.80 -9.48
N ALA A 113 14.64 17.01 -9.66
CA ALA A 113 14.53 15.62 -10.09
C ALA A 113 13.77 14.81 -9.06
N ALA A 114 12.71 14.10 -9.49
CA ALA A 114 11.95 13.20 -8.64
C ALA A 114 12.69 11.86 -8.52
N LYS A 115 13.75 11.79 -7.72
CA LYS A 115 14.55 10.57 -7.55
C LYS A 115 13.78 9.47 -6.82
N HIS A 116 12.93 9.86 -5.88
CA HIS A 116 12.02 8.97 -5.16
C HIS A 116 10.62 9.58 -5.11
N LEU A 117 9.62 8.71 -5.20
CA LEU A 117 8.24 9.03 -4.90
C LEU A 117 7.87 8.38 -3.57
N LEU A 118 7.16 9.14 -2.74
CA LEU A 118 6.46 8.61 -1.58
C LEU A 118 4.97 8.69 -1.86
N PHE A 119 4.27 7.63 -1.54
CA PHE A 119 2.81 7.60 -1.57
C PHE A 119 2.30 6.84 -0.37
N ALA A 120 1.08 7.14 0.02
CA ALA A 120 0.46 6.51 1.17
C ALA A 120 -1.02 6.28 0.93
N HIS A 121 -1.52 5.18 1.45
CA HIS A 121 -2.93 4.84 1.52
C HIS A 121 -3.32 4.67 2.98
N ALA A 122 -4.52 5.12 3.30
CA ALA A 122 -5.11 4.85 4.60
C ALA A 122 -6.60 4.57 4.44
N ALA A 123 -7.09 3.66 5.26
CA ALA A 123 -8.49 3.29 5.26
C ALA A 123 -8.99 2.99 6.67
N ILE A 124 -10.29 3.15 6.86
CA ILE A 124 -11.02 2.72 8.04
C ILE A 124 -12.23 1.89 7.63
N THR A 125 -12.37 0.71 8.21
CA THR A 125 -13.53 -0.15 8.01
C THR A 125 -14.53 0.06 9.15
N ASP A 126 -15.66 0.66 8.84
CA ASP A 126 -16.82 0.76 9.72
C ASP A 126 -17.65 -0.52 9.58
N VAL A 127 -17.35 -1.50 10.44
CA VAL A 127 -17.99 -2.82 10.37
C VAL A 127 -19.50 -2.73 10.56
N ARG A 128 -19.96 -1.89 11.50
CA ARG A 128 -21.38 -1.72 11.78
C ARG A 128 -22.08 -0.90 10.70
N GLY A 129 -21.43 0.17 10.21
CA GLY A 129 -21.92 1.01 9.13
C GLY A 129 -21.80 0.39 7.76
N GLN A 130 -21.20 -0.81 7.64
CA GLN A 130 -20.99 -1.58 6.39
C GLN A 130 -20.34 -0.75 5.29
N ARG A 131 -19.29 -0.02 5.63
CA ARG A 131 -18.57 0.86 4.69
C ARG A 131 -17.07 0.91 4.95
N LEU A 132 -16.32 1.09 3.88
CA LEU A 132 -14.91 1.44 3.87
C LEU A 132 -14.77 2.92 3.50
N LEU A 133 -14.05 3.68 4.32
CA LEU A 133 -13.58 5.02 3.99
C LEU A 133 -12.08 4.93 3.74
N HIS A 134 -11.59 5.55 2.66
CA HIS A 134 -10.18 5.54 2.35
C HIS A 134 -9.72 6.86 1.73
N ASP A 135 -8.45 7.16 1.86
CA ASP A 135 -7.81 8.33 1.26
C ASP A 135 -6.37 7.98 0.86
N GLN A 136 -5.75 8.80 0.04
CA GLN A 136 -4.42 8.57 -0.51
C GLN A 136 -3.65 9.87 -0.68
N ARG A 137 -2.32 9.77 -0.60
CA ARG A 137 -1.39 10.89 -0.83
C ARG A 137 -0.25 10.42 -1.72
N ILE A 138 0.28 11.33 -2.53
CA ILE A 138 1.51 11.12 -3.31
C ILE A 138 2.29 12.41 -3.41
N ALA A 139 3.61 12.33 -3.25
CA ALA A 139 4.53 13.41 -3.55
C ALA A 139 5.92 12.86 -3.91
N ARG A 140 6.70 13.65 -4.66
CA ARG A 140 8.13 13.39 -4.77
C ARG A 140 8.83 13.69 -3.44
N ALA A 141 9.88 12.92 -3.15
CA ALA A 141 10.69 13.17 -1.97
C ALA A 141 11.38 14.54 -2.02
N GLY A 142 11.50 15.15 -0.85
CA GLY A 142 12.19 16.42 -0.68
C GLY A 142 11.27 17.63 -0.41
N PHE A 143 11.86 18.82 -0.33
CA PHE A 143 11.20 20.11 -0.10
C PHE A 143 10.36 20.20 1.18
N GLY A 144 10.64 19.34 2.17
CA GLY A 144 9.86 19.29 3.41
C GLY A 144 8.45 18.69 3.24
N VAL A 145 8.10 18.22 2.03
CA VAL A 145 6.75 17.66 1.73
C VAL A 145 6.70 16.18 1.95
N ALA A 146 7.72 15.44 1.48
CA ALA A 146 7.79 13.99 1.61
C ALA A 146 9.22 13.56 1.93
N GLN A 147 9.37 12.72 2.94
CA GLN A 147 10.66 12.17 3.37
C GLN A 147 10.48 10.84 4.09
N ALA A 148 11.47 9.97 3.97
CA ALA A 148 11.62 8.77 4.77
C ALA A 148 13.07 8.71 5.27
N SER A 149 13.27 8.60 6.58
CA SER A 149 14.60 8.53 7.20
C SER A 149 15.22 7.16 6.97
N GLU A 150 16.53 7.11 6.75
CA GLU A 150 17.29 5.88 6.64
C GLU A 150 17.73 5.31 8.00
N ALA A 151 17.74 6.11 9.05
CA ALA A 151 18.26 5.70 10.36
C ALA A 151 17.25 4.88 11.18
N ASP A 152 15.98 5.18 11.06
CA ASP A 152 14.85 4.56 11.76
C ASP A 152 13.55 4.95 11.04
N THR A 153 12.41 4.30 11.34
CA THR A 153 11.12 4.70 10.80
C THR A 153 10.78 6.12 11.23
N ARG A 154 10.91 7.04 10.31
CA ARG A 154 10.41 8.41 10.40
C ARG A 154 10.00 8.84 9.02
N ILE A 155 8.70 8.74 8.75
CA ILE A 155 8.11 9.02 7.44
C ILE A 155 7.16 10.18 7.58
N ARG A 156 7.26 11.11 6.62
CA ARG A 156 6.33 12.21 6.46
C ARG A 156 5.91 12.32 5.01
N LEU A 157 4.62 12.46 4.77
CA LEU A 157 4.02 12.75 3.48
C LEU A 157 2.90 13.77 3.67
N HIS A 158 3.17 15.03 3.35
CA HIS A 158 2.35 16.18 3.75
C HIS A 158 2.18 16.25 5.27
N ASP A 159 0.96 16.09 5.75
CA ASP A 159 0.57 16.02 7.16
C ASP A 159 0.52 14.59 7.71
N TRP A 160 0.56 13.57 6.85
CA TRP A 160 0.60 12.17 7.28
C TRP A 160 1.97 11.76 7.77
N THR A 161 2.01 11.08 8.90
CA THR A 161 3.27 10.66 9.53
C THR A 161 3.21 9.23 10.05
N LEU A 162 4.38 8.58 10.06
CA LEU A 162 4.64 7.34 10.78
C LEU A 162 6.03 7.45 11.40
N GLU A 163 6.12 7.37 12.72
CA GLU A 163 7.38 7.49 13.46
C GLU A 163 7.53 6.34 14.44
N ARG A 164 8.75 5.80 14.53
CA ARG A 164 9.12 4.81 15.53
C ARG A 164 9.96 5.45 16.63
N SER A 165 9.82 4.93 17.83
CA SER A 165 10.70 5.17 18.98
C SER A 165 10.87 3.89 19.78
N ASP A 166 11.94 3.80 20.57
CA ASP A 166 12.07 2.72 21.53
C ASP A 166 11.08 2.94 22.70
N THR A 167 10.44 1.88 23.16
CA THR A 167 9.67 1.95 24.41
C THR A 167 10.66 1.99 25.57
N ALA A 168 11.00 3.19 26.02
CA ALA A 168 12.02 3.41 27.01
C ALA A 168 11.69 2.76 28.36
N ARG A 169 12.25 1.59 28.61
CA ARG A 169 12.58 1.10 29.96
C ARG A 169 14.01 0.57 29.99
N GLY A 170 14.96 1.49 29.82
CA GLY A 170 16.33 1.33 30.30
C GLY A 170 17.33 0.56 29.44
N LYS A 171 16.97 -0.03 28.31
CA LYS A 171 17.89 -0.54 27.28
C LYS A 171 17.26 -0.41 25.91
N PRO A 172 18.01 -0.04 24.86
CA PRO A 172 17.51 -0.15 23.50
C PRO A 172 17.23 -1.61 23.21
N ASP A 173 16.01 -2.04 23.44
CA ASP A 173 15.50 -3.32 22.99
C ASP A 173 14.72 -3.06 21.69
N PHE A 174 15.37 -3.33 20.58
CA PHE A 174 14.76 -3.16 19.25
C PHE A 174 13.52 -4.07 19.05
N ALA A 175 13.30 -5.02 19.98
CA ALA A 175 12.05 -5.75 20.09
C ALA A 175 10.93 -4.90 20.73
N ALA A 176 11.26 -3.81 21.41
CA ALA A 176 10.33 -2.94 22.12
C ALA A 176 10.12 -1.62 21.35
N SER A 177 9.41 -1.69 20.23
CA SER A 177 9.09 -0.55 19.38
C SER A 177 7.75 0.06 19.74
N ARG A 178 7.68 1.39 19.70
CA ARG A 178 6.46 2.18 19.66
C ARG A 178 6.38 2.90 18.33
N TYR A 179 5.33 2.68 17.59
CA TYR A 179 5.01 3.47 16.40
C TYR A 179 3.90 4.46 16.72
N THR A 180 4.02 5.67 16.22
CA THR A 180 2.98 6.69 16.29
C THR A 180 2.65 7.13 14.87
N THR A 181 1.36 7.30 14.58
CA THR A 181 0.90 7.77 13.28
C THR A 181 -0.13 8.86 13.43
N HIS A 182 -0.08 9.80 12.50
CA HIS A 182 -1.12 10.80 12.29
C HIS A 182 -1.56 10.76 10.84
N ILE A 183 -2.85 10.52 10.59
CA ILE A 183 -3.48 10.47 9.27
C ILE A 183 -4.68 11.41 9.28
N GLY A 184 -4.63 12.46 8.47
CA GLY A 184 -5.76 13.36 8.21
C GLY A 184 -6.38 13.07 6.85
N GLY A 185 -7.44 12.27 6.80
CA GLY A 185 -8.23 12.03 5.59
C GLY A 185 -9.40 13.01 5.44
N SER A 186 -10.05 12.99 4.28
CA SER A 186 -11.19 13.87 3.98
C SER A 186 -12.43 13.56 4.83
N GLU A 187 -12.67 12.29 5.15
CA GLU A 187 -13.85 11.82 5.89
C GLU A 187 -13.51 11.14 7.21
N PHE A 188 -12.22 10.88 7.46
CA PHE A 188 -11.76 10.19 8.66
C PHE A 188 -10.36 10.66 9.07
N GLY A 189 -9.97 10.33 10.31
CA GLY A 189 -8.63 10.56 10.82
C GLY A 189 -8.20 9.45 11.77
N LEU A 190 -6.90 9.22 11.85
CA LEU A 190 -6.28 8.22 12.71
C LEU A 190 -5.11 8.89 13.46
N ASP A 191 -5.22 8.94 14.79
CA ASP A 191 -4.13 9.28 15.70
C ASP A 191 -3.86 8.03 16.54
N LEU A 192 -3.02 7.12 16.06
CA LEU A 192 -2.83 5.82 16.68
C LEU A 192 -1.40 5.62 17.16
N VAL A 193 -1.29 4.82 18.21
CA VAL A 193 -0.04 4.35 18.78
C VAL A 193 -0.07 2.82 18.78
N PHE A 194 1.06 2.24 18.35
CA PHE A 194 1.24 0.79 18.25
C PHE A 194 2.45 0.39 19.09
N ASP A 195 2.23 -0.36 20.13
CA ASP A 195 3.30 -0.87 21.01
C ASP A 195 3.57 -2.35 20.69
N SER A 196 4.82 -2.69 20.42
CA SER A 196 5.21 -4.08 20.22
C SER A 196 5.02 -4.88 21.51
N THR A 197 4.42 -6.05 21.39
CA THR A 197 4.21 -6.99 22.52
C THR A 197 5.05 -8.26 22.34
N GLN A 198 5.67 -8.41 21.18
CA GLN A 198 6.46 -9.56 20.79
C GLN A 198 7.70 -9.12 19.98
N PRO A 199 8.78 -9.93 19.93
CA PRO A 199 9.92 -9.65 19.08
C PRO A 199 9.56 -9.56 17.60
N VAL A 200 10.39 -8.86 16.83
CA VAL A 200 10.34 -8.84 15.36
C VAL A 200 10.27 -10.27 14.82
N LEU A 201 9.45 -10.48 13.81
CA LEU A 201 9.31 -11.74 13.08
C LEU A 201 10.00 -11.59 11.73
N LEU A 202 11.18 -12.19 11.57
CA LEU A 202 11.91 -12.18 10.29
C LEU A 202 11.24 -13.18 9.35
N GLN A 203 10.81 -12.70 8.18
CA GLN A 203 10.14 -13.51 7.17
C GLN A 203 11.15 -14.27 6.30
N GLY A 204 10.75 -15.42 5.77
CA GLY A 204 11.60 -16.23 4.94
C GLY A 204 12.88 -16.69 5.67
N GLN A 205 14.00 -16.70 4.95
CA GLN A 205 15.27 -17.10 5.51
C GLN A 205 15.94 -15.91 6.22
N GLN A 206 15.72 -15.76 7.53
CA GLN A 206 16.28 -14.70 8.36
C GLN A 206 16.04 -13.28 7.80
N GLY A 207 14.84 -13.04 7.25
CA GLY A 207 14.48 -11.77 6.66
C GLY A 207 14.62 -11.70 5.13
N LEU A 208 15.21 -12.70 4.47
CA LEU A 208 15.22 -12.81 3.01
C LEU A 208 14.04 -13.68 2.56
N SER A 209 13.00 -13.05 2.02
CA SER A 209 11.76 -13.68 1.60
C SER A 209 11.68 -13.83 0.07
N ARG A 210 11.59 -15.06 -0.41
CA ARG A 210 11.39 -15.34 -1.85
C ARG A 210 9.96 -15.02 -2.27
N LYS A 211 9.84 -14.40 -3.45
CA LYS A 211 8.56 -13.99 -4.06
C LYS A 211 8.33 -14.62 -5.44
N GLY A 212 9.19 -15.54 -5.81
CA GLY A 212 9.09 -16.23 -7.09
C GLY A 212 10.12 -17.33 -7.28
N PRO A 213 10.07 -18.04 -8.40
CA PRO A 213 10.98 -19.14 -8.71
C PRO A 213 12.43 -18.68 -8.93
N ASP A 214 12.62 -17.45 -9.45
CA ASP A 214 13.96 -16.93 -9.72
C ASP A 214 14.55 -16.25 -8.48
N ALA A 215 15.88 -16.31 -8.33
CA ALA A 215 16.58 -15.81 -7.13
C ALA A 215 16.41 -14.29 -6.96
N GLU A 216 16.25 -13.58 -8.06
CA GLU A 216 16.04 -12.13 -8.13
C GLU A 216 14.71 -11.70 -7.50
N GLN A 217 13.67 -12.57 -7.55
CA GLN A 217 12.37 -12.30 -6.96
C GLN A 217 12.39 -12.55 -5.46
N ALA A 218 12.93 -11.61 -4.74
CA ALA A 218 13.07 -11.64 -3.30
C ALA A 218 12.96 -10.25 -2.71
N SER A 219 12.64 -10.19 -1.43
CA SER A 219 12.65 -8.97 -0.64
C SER A 219 13.36 -9.20 0.69
N TYR A 220 13.86 -8.14 1.30
CA TYR A 220 14.05 -8.14 2.73
C TYR A 220 12.71 -7.81 3.38
N TYR A 221 12.33 -8.60 4.37
CA TYR A 221 11.00 -8.54 4.92
C TYR A 221 10.97 -8.98 6.39
N TYR A 222 10.42 -8.13 7.23
CA TYR A 222 10.06 -8.49 8.59
C TYR A 222 8.65 -8.01 8.95
N SER A 223 8.06 -8.67 9.93
CA SER A 223 6.76 -8.30 10.50
C SER A 223 6.88 -8.01 12.00
N GLN A 224 5.95 -7.20 12.49
CA GLN A 224 5.68 -7.05 13.92
C GLN A 224 4.20 -7.36 14.18
N PRO A 225 3.89 -8.61 14.53
CA PRO A 225 2.54 -9.02 14.84
C PRO A 225 2.14 -8.61 16.26
N GLN A 226 0.86 -8.73 16.57
CA GLN A 226 0.31 -8.55 17.92
C GLN A 226 0.58 -7.17 18.54
N LEU A 227 0.78 -6.12 17.73
CA LEU A 227 0.95 -4.78 18.24
C LEU A 227 -0.28 -4.35 19.05
N ALA A 228 -0.08 -3.88 20.28
CA ALA A 228 -1.15 -3.30 21.08
C ALA A 228 -1.49 -1.91 20.53
N VAL A 229 -2.77 -1.61 20.39
CA VAL A 229 -3.24 -0.37 19.75
C VAL A 229 -3.92 0.53 20.75
N SER A 230 -3.55 1.81 20.74
CA SER A 230 -4.20 2.87 21.50
C SER A 230 -4.33 4.13 20.66
N GLY A 231 -5.00 5.15 21.17
CA GLY A 231 -5.17 6.42 20.45
C GLY A 231 -6.61 6.75 20.13
N THR A 232 -6.84 7.40 18.99
CA THR A 232 -8.18 7.87 18.60
C THR A 232 -8.44 7.66 17.12
N LEU A 233 -9.69 7.35 16.80
CA LEU A 233 -10.27 7.36 15.46
C LEU A 233 -11.18 8.57 15.32
N GLN A 234 -11.25 9.15 14.14
CA GLN A 234 -12.22 10.16 13.78
C GLN A 234 -12.98 9.73 12.52
N VAL A 235 -14.30 9.86 12.51
CA VAL A 235 -15.16 9.65 11.33
C VAL A 235 -16.12 10.82 11.25
N GLY A 236 -16.03 11.59 10.17
CA GLY A 236 -16.66 12.89 10.10
C GLY A 236 -16.24 13.78 11.29
N ASN A 237 -17.20 14.31 12.02
CA ASN A 237 -16.94 15.14 13.21
C ASN A 237 -16.84 14.35 14.53
N LYS A 238 -16.96 13.02 14.48
CA LYS A 238 -16.97 12.17 15.66
C LYS A 238 -15.58 11.61 15.95
N ARG A 239 -14.96 12.08 17.02
CA ARG A 239 -13.70 11.54 17.56
C ARG A 239 -14.01 10.48 18.62
N MET A 240 -13.32 9.34 18.54
CA MET A 240 -13.57 8.16 19.36
C MET A 240 -12.25 7.61 19.89
N ALA A 241 -12.13 7.51 21.21
CA ALA A 241 -10.98 6.85 21.82
C ALA A 241 -11.04 5.34 21.59
N VAL A 242 -9.89 4.75 21.31
CA VAL A 242 -9.72 3.29 21.30
C VAL A 242 -9.94 2.76 22.71
N THR A 243 -10.80 1.76 22.85
CA THR A 243 -11.01 1.08 24.12
C THR A 243 -9.73 0.30 24.50
N PRO A 244 -9.17 0.50 25.69
CA PRO A 244 -7.96 -0.19 26.10
C PRO A 244 -8.02 -1.70 25.92
N ASP A 245 -6.89 -2.30 25.56
CA ASP A 245 -6.67 -3.75 25.40
C ASP A 245 -7.54 -4.47 24.35
N THR A 246 -8.34 -3.73 23.58
CA THR A 246 -9.21 -4.32 22.53
C THR A 246 -8.60 -4.37 21.16
N GLY A 247 -7.52 -3.63 20.93
CA GLY A 247 -6.90 -3.48 19.61
C GLY A 247 -5.69 -4.38 19.42
N ARG A 248 -5.58 -4.95 18.21
CA ARG A 248 -4.36 -5.62 17.75
C ARG A 248 -4.06 -5.17 16.33
N ALA A 249 -2.78 -4.93 16.07
CA ALA A 249 -2.29 -4.60 14.74
C ALA A 249 -1.18 -5.54 14.30
N TRP A 250 -1.00 -5.60 13.01
CA TRP A 250 0.09 -6.24 12.29
C TRP A 250 0.85 -5.15 11.54
N MET A 251 2.18 -5.18 11.58
CA MET A 251 3.03 -4.33 10.76
C MET A 251 3.94 -5.18 9.90
N ASP A 252 4.06 -4.80 8.62
CA ASP A 252 5.09 -5.27 7.70
C ASP A 252 5.99 -4.13 7.26
N HIS A 253 7.28 -4.42 7.18
CA HIS A 253 8.24 -3.60 6.48
C HIS A 253 8.98 -4.48 5.48
N GLU A 254 8.90 -4.10 4.22
CA GLU A 254 9.43 -4.91 3.13
C GLU A 254 10.06 -4.00 2.06
N TRP A 255 11.24 -4.42 1.53
CA TRP A 255 11.93 -3.68 0.48
C TRP A 255 12.60 -4.62 -0.50
N SER A 256 12.58 -4.25 -1.80
CA SER A 256 13.02 -5.11 -2.89
C SER A 256 13.52 -4.30 -4.09
N GLU A 257 14.43 -4.92 -4.87
CA GLU A 257 14.79 -4.45 -6.20
C GLU A 257 13.86 -5.01 -7.27
N ALA A 258 13.49 -6.29 -7.18
CA ALA A 258 12.64 -7.01 -8.13
C ALA A 258 11.71 -7.95 -7.38
N LEU A 259 10.50 -7.48 -7.08
CA LEU A 259 9.53 -8.24 -6.30
C LEU A 259 8.73 -9.22 -7.16
N LEU A 260 8.24 -8.76 -8.31
CA LEU A 260 7.27 -9.50 -9.11
C LEU A 260 7.93 -10.23 -10.29
N HIS A 261 7.57 -11.49 -10.45
CA HIS A 261 7.83 -12.22 -11.68
C HIS A 261 6.98 -11.65 -12.83
N PRO A 262 7.48 -11.63 -14.09
CA PRO A 262 6.72 -11.13 -15.23
C PRO A 262 5.35 -11.79 -15.44
N ASP A 263 5.23 -13.07 -15.11
CA ASP A 263 3.97 -13.83 -15.21
C ASP A 263 3.01 -13.58 -14.03
N ALA A 264 3.43 -12.83 -13.00
CA ALA A 264 2.57 -12.54 -11.87
C ALA A 264 1.45 -11.57 -12.27
N GLN A 265 0.21 -11.99 -12.08
CA GLN A 265 -0.98 -11.17 -12.23
C GLN A 265 -1.19 -10.28 -11.00
N GLY A 266 -0.97 -10.84 -9.82
CA GLY A 266 -1.15 -10.20 -8.54
C GLY A 266 -0.78 -11.15 -7.40
N TRP A 267 -1.17 -10.76 -6.19
CA TRP A 267 -1.01 -11.60 -4.99
C TRP A 267 -2.27 -11.62 -4.14
N ASP A 268 -2.37 -12.67 -3.31
CA ASP A 268 -3.23 -12.74 -2.15
C ASP A 268 -2.34 -12.90 -0.92
N TRP A 269 -2.60 -12.14 0.13
CA TRP A 269 -1.82 -12.12 1.35
C TRP A 269 -2.75 -12.06 2.58
N ILE A 270 -2.34 -12.71 3.66
CA ILE A 270 -2.96 -12.58 4.97
C ILE A 270 -1.92 -12.32 6.05
N GLY A 271 -2.27 -11.43 7.00
CA GLY A 271 -1.57 -11.26 8.27
C GLY A 271 -2.57 -11.33 9.42
N MET A 272 -2.45 -12.37 10.24
CA MET A 272 -3.44 -12.72 11.25
C MET A 272 -2.82 -12.75 12.64
N ASN A 273 -3.44 -12.02 13.56
CA ASN A 273 -3.17 -12.06 14.99
C ASN A 273 -4.14 -13.04 15.65
N LEU A 274 -3.64 -14.15 16.17
CA LEU A 274 -4.48 -15.14 16.82
C LEU A 274 -4.77 -14.77 18.27
N HIS A 275 -5.89 -15.24 18.78
CA HIS A 275 -6.34 -14.91 20.15
C HIS A 275 -5.44 -15.50 21.23
N ASP A 276 -4.71 -16.58 20.94
CA ASP A 276 -3.72 -17.21 21.83
C ASP A 276 -2.36 -16.49 21.79
N GLY A 277 -2.23 -15.40 21.03
CA GLY A 277 -1.00 -14.65 20.84
C GLY A 277 -0.12 -15.16 19.71
N SER A 278 -0.52 -16.23 19.01
CA SER A 278 0.18 -16.70 17.81
C SER A 278 0.05 -15.70 16.67
N ALA A 279 0.96 -15.78 15.70
CA ALA A 279 1.00 -14.96 14.49
C ALA A 279 1.07 -15.87 13.26
N LEU A 280 0.21 -15.62 12.27
CA LEU A 280 0.19 -16.31 10.99
C LEU A 280 0.27 -15.31 9.85
N THR A 281 1.20 -15.48 8.93
CA THR A 281 1.13 -14.88 7.60
C THR A 281 1.22 -15.96 6.54
N ALA A 282 0.49 -15.77 5.45
CA ALA A 282 0.57 -16.59 4.26
C ALA A 282 0.29 -15.74 3.03
N PHE A 283 0.94 -16.05 1.93
CA PHE A 283 0.74 -15.35 0.67
C PHE A 283 0.86 -16.32 -0.51
N ARG A 284 0.26 -15.93 -1.62
CA ARG A 284 0.55 -16.50 -2.94
C ARG A 284 0.64 -15.39 -3.98
N LEU A 285 1.56 -15.53 -4.91
CA LEU A 285 1.54 -14.84 -6.19
C LEU A 285 0.86 -15.77 -7.20
N TRP A 286 0.06 -15.21 -8.10
CA TRP A 286 -0.74 -16.00 -9.03
C TRP A 286 -0.65 -15.50 -10.48
N ARG A 287 -0.86 -16.40 -11.45
CA ARG A 287 -0.84 -16.14 -12.88
C ARG A 287 -2.21 -15.74 -13.39
N ALA A 288 -2.28 -15.23 -14.61
CA ALA A 288 -3.52 -14.80 -15.26
C ALA A 288 -4.60 -15.91 -15.36
N ASP A 289 -4.19 -17.17 -15.35
CA ASP A 289 -5.09 -18.33 -15.30
C ASP A 289 -5.58 -18.70 -13.88
N GLY A 290 -5.16 -17.93 -12.87
CA GLY A 290 -5.50 -18.14 -11.47
C GLY A 290 -4.64 -19.17 -10.73
N THR A 291 -3.69 -19.84 -11.42
CA THR A 291 -2.78 -20.80 -10.79
C THR A 291 -1.74 -20.07 -9.92
N ALA A 292 -1.31 -20.74 -8.84
CA ALA A 292 -0.24 -20.21 -8.01
C ALA A 292 1.09 -20.23 -8.77
N LEU A 293 1.77 -19.09 -8.78
CA LEU A 293 3.14 -18.95 -9.28
C LEU A 293 4.14 -19.26 -8.17
N TRP A 294 3.90 -18.72 -6.99
CA TRP A 294 4.72 -18.87 -5.80
C TRP A 294 3.85 -18.68 -4.57
N ALA A 295 4.23 -19.32 -3.47
CA ALA A 295 3.55 -19.14 -2.20
C ALA A 295 4.56 -19.17 -1.04
N GLY A 296 4.14 -18.73 0.13
CA GLY A 296 4.98 -18.74 1.32
C GLY A 296 4.24 -18.22 2.52
N GLY A 297 4.96 -18.08 3.61
CA GLY A 297 4.42 -17.55 4.85
C GLY A 297 5.19 -18.02 6.06
N SER A 298 4.64 -17.75 7.24
CA SER A 298 5.23 -18.16 8.49
C SER A 298 4.19 -18.28 9.60
N TRP A 299 4.55 -19.05 10.60
CA TRP A 299 3.82 -19.20 11.86
C TRP A 299 4.77 -18.96 13.04
N ARG A 300 4.28 -18.33 14.07
CA ARG A 300 4.97 -18.23 15.36
C ARG A 300 3.97 -18.30 16.51
N ALA A 301 4.08 -19.33 17.32
CA ALA A 301 3.40 -19.37 18.63
C ALA A 301 4.18 -18.51 19.66
N PRO A 302 3.53 -18.02 20.74
CA PRO A 302 4.19 -17.21 21.76
C PRO A 302 5.40 -17.94 22.34
N GLY A 303 6.56 -17.25 22.36
CA GLY A 303 7.82 -17.79 22.90
C GLY A 303 8.47 -18.91 22.08
N GLN A 304 7.91 -19.27 20.92
CA GLN A 304 8.48 -20.28 20.05
C GLN A 304 9.25 -19.68 18.87
N PRO A 305 10.20 -20.44 18.29
CA PRO A 305 10.84 -20.06 17.03
C PRO A 305 9.83 -19.92 15.88
N VAL A 306 10.19 -19.11 14.89
CA VAL A 306 9.41 -18.95 13.67
C VAL A 306 9.47 -20.24 12.84
N GLN A 307 8.34 -20.74 12.41
CA GLN A 307 8.20 -21.77 11.39
C GLN A 307 7.95 -21.08 10.04
N VAL A 308 8.89 -21.19 9.12
CA VAL A 308 8.77 -20.66 7.75
C VAL A 308 8.15 -21.69 6.83
N PHE A 309 7.24 -21.30 5.98
CA PHE A 309 6.53 -22.14 5.02
C PHE A 309 7.19 -22.08 3.64
N GLY A 310 7.41 -23.26 3.05
CA GLY A 310 7.89 -23.38 1.68
C GLY A 310 6.80 -23.14 0.64
N ALA A 311 7.23 -22.88 -0.60
CA ALA A 311 6.33 -22.51 -1.69
C ALA A 311 5.22 -23.54 -2.02
N GLN A 312 5.46 -24.82 -1.74
CA GLN A 312 4.49 -25.90 -2.02
C GLN A 312 3.64 -26.28 -0.80
N SER A 313 3.87 -25.64 0.35
CA SER A 313 3.19 -25.98 1.60
C SER A 313 2.04 -25.03 1.95
N VAL A 314 1.76 -24.04 1.11
CA VAL A 314 0.69 -23.08 1.30
C VAL A 314 -0.24 -23.11 0.10
N ALA A 315 -1.54 -23.25 0.37
CA ALA A 315 -2.56 -23.23 -0.68
C ALA A 315 -3.73 -22.33 -0.28
N PHE A 316 -4.20 -21.55 -1.25
CA PHE A 316 -5.38 -20.70 -1.15
C PHE A 316 -6.47 -21.23 -2.06
N THR A 317 -7.62 -21.61 -1.50
CA THR A 317 -8.81 -22.08 -2.24
C THR A 317 -9.95 -21.11 -2.00
N PRO A 318 -10.48 -20.42 -3.03
CA PRO A 318 -11.59 -19.49 -2.85
C PRO A 318 -12.89 -20.27 -2.51
N LEU A 319 -13.64 -19.77 -1.52
CA LEU A 319 -14.91 -20.36 -1.09
C LEU A 319 -16.12 -19.51 -1.48
N ARG A 320 -15.99 -18.18 -1.39
CA ARG A 320 -17.08 -17.25 -1.71
C ARG A 320 -16.53 -16.03 -2.45
N TRP A 321 -17.26 -15.58 -3.46
CA TRP A 321 -16.89 -14.45 -4.30
C TRP A 321 -17.85 -13.27 -4.11
N TRP A 322 -17.30 -12.07 -4.21
CA TRP A 322 -18.04 -10.82 -4.29
C TRP A 322 -17.60 -10.05 -5.53
N THR A 323 -18.56 -9.40 -6.20
CA THR A 323 -18.26 -8.55 -7.36
C THR A 323 -18.41 -7.10 -6.95
N SER A 324 -17.35 -6.32 -7.14
CA SER A 324 -17.39 -4.89 -6.87
C SER A 324 -18.35 -4.16 -7.79
N PRO A 325 -19.31 -3.40 -7.26
CA PRO A 325 -20.17 -2.57 -8.09
C PRO A 325 -19.44 -1.37 -8.71
N ARG A 326 -18.24 -1.04 -8.22
CA ARG A 326 -17.43 0.10 -8.68
C ARG A 326 -16.53 -0.29 -9.86
N SER A 327 -15.72 -1.30 -9.70
CA SER A 327 -14.73 -1.73 -10.70
C SER A 327 -15.20 -2.87 -11.59
N GLY A 328 -16.23 -3.62 -11.18
CA GLY A 328 -16.64 -4.88 -11.79
C GLY A 328 -15.70 -6.06 -11.47
N ALA A 329 -14.61 -5.83 -10.74
CA ALA A 329 -13.70 -6.88 -10.35
C ALA A 329 -14.36 -7.88 -9.38
N ARG A 330 -13.97 -9.15 -9.49
CA ARG A 330 -14.47 -10.22 -8.64
C ARG A 330 -13.38 -10.63 -7.65
N TYR A 331 -13.69 -10.53 -6.36
CA TYR A 331 -12.77 -10.85 -5.27
C TYR A 331 -13.28 -12.05 -4.48
N PRO A 332 -12.44 -13.05 -4.16
CA PRO A 332 -12.81 -14.12 -3.22
C PRO A 332 -12.71 -13.58 -1.80
N VAL A 333 -13.85 -13.21 -1.23
CA VAL A 333 -13.97 -12.63 0.12
C VAL A 333 -14.09 -13.67 1.24
N GLN A 334 -14.03 -14.96 0.87
CA GLN A 334 -13.85 -16.08 1.79
C GLN A 334 -12.89 -17.09 1.16
N TRP A 335 -11.89 -17.48 1.92
CA TRP A 335 -10.86 -18.41 1.51
C TRP A 335 -10.74 -19.59 2.46
N GLN A 336 -10.35 -20.75 1.95
CA GLN A 336 -9.65 -21.76 2.71
C GLN A 336 -8.15 -21.59 2.49
N VAL A 337 -7.41 -21.40 3.58
CA VAL A 337 -5.95 -21.27 3.55
C VAL A 337 -5.36 -22.47 4.27
N GLN A 338 -4.61 -23.26 3.52
CA GLN A 338 -3.93 -24.46 4.01
C GLN A 338 -2.45 -24.16 4.21
N THR A 339 -1.93 -24.46 5.39
CA THR A 339 -0.53 -24.20 5.78
C THR A 339 -0.01 -25.36 6.63
N PRO A 340 1.30 -25.46 6.86
CA PRO A 340 1.85 -26.43 7.83
C PRO A 340 1.36 -26.24 9.28
N ALA A 341 0.90 -25.04 9.64
CA ALA A 341 0.33 -24.76 10.96
C ALA A 341 -1.15 -25.18 11.08
N GLY A 342 -1.80 -25.51 9.97
CA GLY A 342 -3.19 -25.94 9.93
C GLY A 342 -3.95 -25.42 8.72
N THR A 343 -5.22 -25.83 8.66
CA THR A 343 -6.18 -25.35 7.65
C THR A 343 -7.16 -24.39 8.32
N PHE A 344 -7.30 -23.22 7.75
CA PHE A 344 -8.14 -22.14 8.28
C PHE A 344 -9.09 -21.64 7.20
N ALA A 345 -10.27 -21.13 7.62
CA ALA A 345 -11.03 -20.26 6.74
C ALA A 345 -10.74 -18.79 7.09
N VAL A 346 -10.61 -17.95 6.06
CA VAL A 346 -10.46 -16.51 6.18
C VAL A 346 -11.74 -15.87 5.67
N ASN A 347 -12.45 -15.18 6.55
CA ASN A 347 -13.76 -14.61 6.26
C ASN A 347 -13.71 -13.07 6.37
N ALA A 348 -13.93 -12.38 5.28
CA ALA A 348 -14.10 -10.92 5.31
C ALA A 348 -15.27 -10.51 6.21
N LEU A 349 -15.06 -9.51 7.09
CA LEU A 349 -16.14 -8.95 7.91
C LEU A 349 -17.08 -8.05 7.10
N LEU A 350 -16.58 -7.52 6.01
CA LEU A 350 -17.31 -6.69 5.04
C LEU A 350 -16.82 -7.05 3.64
N ASP A 351 -17.72 -7.30 2.70
CA ASP A 351 -17.34 -7.67 1.35
C ASP A 351 -16.79 -6.46 0.55
N SER A 352 -17.38 -5.28 0.75
CA SER A 352 -17.02 -4.05 0.03
C SER A 352 -15.82 -3.33 0.66
N GLN A 353 -14.64 -3.98 0.65
CA GLN A 353 -13.38 -3.39 1.13
C GLN A 353 -12.38 -3.16 -0.02
N GLU A 354 -12.90 -2.82 -1.20
CA GLU A 354 -12.10 -2.43 -2.36
C GLU A 354 -11.61 -0.98 -2.21
N LEU A 355 -10.30 -0.75 -2.43
CA LEU A 355 -9.65 0.55 -2.46
C LEU A 355 -9.33 0.95 -3.90
N ASP A 356 -9.74 2.16 -4.27
CA ASP A 356 -9.33 2.80 -5.52
C ASP A 356 -8.13 3.72 -5.25
N SER A 357 -6.94 3.23 -5.54
CA SER A 357 -5.68 3.98 -5.44
C SER A 357 -5.17 4.45 -6.82
N SER A 358 -6.07 4.55 -7.81
CA SER A 358 -5.70 4.98 -9.16
C SER A 358 -5.09 6.39 -9.23
N GLY A 359 -5.40 7.25 -8.25
CA GLY A 359 -4.83 8.60 -8.13
C GLY A 359 -3.37 8.63 -7.68
N SER A 360 -2.85 7.58 -7.07
CA SER A 360 -1.46 7.48 -6.60
C SER A 360 -0.67 6.38 -7.30
N THR A 361 -1.12 5.13 -7.21
CA THR A 361 -0.41 3.96 -7.77
C THR A 361 -0.95 3.48 -9.11
N GLY A 362 -2.12 3.98 -9.54
CA GLY A 362 -2.82 3.46 -10.72
C GLY A 362 -3.53 2.13 -10.49
N ALA A 363 -3.52 1.61 -9.27
CA ALA A 363 -4.07 0.31 -8.91
C ALA A 363 -5.45 0.42 -8.25
N ILE A 364 -6.23 -0.64 -8.40
CA ILE A 364 -7.42 -0.94 -7.61
C ILE A 364 -7.18 -2.30 -6.97
N TYR A 365 -7.33 -2.40 -5.67
CA TYR A 365 -7.09 -3.63 -4.92
C TYR A 365 -8.11 -3.77 -3.79
N TRP A 366 -8.23 -4.95 -3.24
CA TRP A 366 -9.12 -5.23 -2.12
C TRP A 366 -8.27 -5.50 -0.88
N GLU A 367 -8.63 -4.85 0.22
CA GLU A 367 -7.91 -4.99 1.47
C GLU A 367 -8.86 -4.86 2.64
N GLY A 368 -9.01 -5.93 3.41
CA GLY A 368 -10.10 -5.97 4.35
C GLY A 368 -9.88 -6.73 5.63
N LEU A 369 -10.50 -6.16 6.67
CA LEU A 369 -10.60 -6.78 7.98
C LEU A 369 -11.31 -8.12 7.86
N SER A 370 -10.67 -9.17 8.37
CA SER A 370 -11.10 -10.55 8.21
C SER A 370 -10.89 -11.36 9.49
N ASP A 371 -11.81 -12.29 9.75
CA ASP A 371 -11.66 -13.29 10.82
C ASP A 371 -10.95 -14.53 10.30
N LEU A 372 -10.09 -15.09 11.13
CA LEU A 372 -9.49 -16.40 10.94
C LEU A 372 -10.31 -17.43 11.69
N ILE A 373 -10.87 -18.40 10.97
CA ILE A 373 -11.73 -19.44 11.51
C ILE A 373 -10.93 -20.74 11.57
N GLY A 374 -10.87 -21.35 12.74
CA GLY A 374 -10.21 -22.63 12.96
C GLY A 374 -11.03 -23.84 12.52
N ALA A 375 -10.46 -25.02 12.67
CA ALA A 375 -11.07 -26.30 12.26
C ALA A 375 -12.43 -26.61 12.94
N THR A 376 -12.70 -26.04 14.11
CA THR A 376 -13.96 -26.16 14.83
C THR A 376 -15.05 -25.20 14.36
N GLY A 377 -14.77 -24.36 13.35
CA GLY A 377 -15.69 -23.33 12.87
C GLY A 377 -15.76 -22.09 13.75
N GLN A 378 -14.90 -21.97 14.78
CA GLN A 378 -14.85 -20.81 15.66
C GLN A 378 -13.77 -19.83 15.24
N PRO A 379 -13.98 -18.52 15.43
CA PRO A 379 -12.93 -17.51 15.21
C PRO A 379 -11.76 -17.75 16.18
N VAL A 380 -10.57 -17.97 15.63
CA VAL A 380 -9.32 -18.17 16.37
C VAL A 380 -8.38 -16.98 16.28
N GLY A 381 -8.68 -16.02 15.42
CA GLY A 381 -7.88 -14.81 15.25
C GLY A 381 -8.57 -13.80 14.33
N ARG A 382 -7.95 -12.64 14.19
CA ARG A 382 -8.40 -11.55 13.32
C ARG A 382 -7.20 -10.83 12.72
N GLY A 383 -7.34 -10.37 11.50
CA GLY A 383 -6.31 -9.64 10.78
C GLY A 383 -6.82 -9.11 9.46
N TYR A 384 -5.94 -9.06 8.49
CA TYR A 384 -6.25 -8.54 7.16
C TYR A 384 -5.99 -9.56 6.07
N LEU A 385 -6.84 -9.51 5.06
CA LEU A 385 -6.70 -10.15 3.77
C LEU A 385 -6.46 -9.05 2.75
N GLU A 386 -5.43 -9.19 1.93
CA GLU A 386 -5.12 -8.29 0.80
C GLU A 386 -5.16 -9.09 -0.50
N MET A 387 -5.75 -8.49 -1.54
CA MET A 387 -5.91 -9.10 -2.86
C MET A 387 -5.62 -8.08 -3.94
N THR A 388 -4.60 -8.33 -4.74
CA THR A 388 -4.20 -7.46 -5.85
C THR A 388 -4.32 -8.18 -7.20
N GLY A 389 -4.37 -7.43 -8.30
CA GLY A 389 -4.38 -8.01 -9.64
C GLY A 389 -5.76 -8.39 -10.18
N TYR A 390 -6.83 -8.30 -9.38
CA TYR A 390 -8.18 -8.71 -9.77
C TYR A 390 -8.90 -7.70 -10.68
N ALA A 391 -8.69 -6.41 -10.45
CA ALA A 391 -9.23 -5.37 -11.31
C ALA A 391 -8.39 -5.15 -12.57
N LYS A 392 -7.06 -5.18 -12.41
CA LYS A 392 -6.06 -5.08 -13.49
C LYS A 392 -4.77 -5.77 -13.02
N PRO A 393 -3.93 -6.27 -13.95
CA PRO A 393 -2.61 -6.79 -13.60
C PRO A 393 -1.81 -5.79 -12.77
N LEU A 394 -1.21 -6.26 -11.68
CA LEU A 394 -0.35 -5.43 -10.87
C LEU A 394 0.97 -5.15 -11.61
N ARG A 395 1.43 -3.90 -11.57
CA ARG A 395 2.73 -3.46 -12.07
C ARG A 395 3.40 -2.61 -11.01
N LEU A 396 4.63 -2.96 -10.61
CA LEU A 396 5.43 -2.26 -9.61
C LEU A 396 6.67 -1.61 -10.25
#